data_bd74c8c38d4a7bfc0ac1a6a6538cf9b1
#
_entry.id   bd74c8c38d4a7bfc0ac1a6a6538cf9b1
#
_cell.length_a   1.000
_cell.length_b   1.000
_cell.length_c   1.000
_cell.angle_alpha   90.00
_cell.angle_beta   90.00
_cell.angle_gamma   90.00
#
_symmetry.space_group_name_H-M   'P 1'
#
loop_
_entity.id
_entity.type
_entity.pdbx_description
1 polymer ?
#
loop_
_entity_poly.entity_id
_entity_poly.type
_entity_poly.pdbx_seq_one_letter_code
_entity_poly.pdbx_strand_id
1 'polypeptide(L)'
;MTFDELATKLDEQLKLMNLKYFYYDEEDKREQKTSYYFLDDETSLVVIRHFTKVVLFTDSMKTQFFNVIKEDEIDDKSFDLVIKSIQKVLSEIKKEKIKEKIKQIKKDF
;
A
#
# COMPACT_ATOMS: atom_id res chain seq x y z
N MET A 1 -17.46 -9.55 -4.37
CA MET A 1 -16.50 -8.62 -5.03
C MET A 1 -15.46 -9.43 -5.79
N THR A 2 -15.25 -9.12 -7.05
CA THR A 2 -14.21 -9.76 -7.86
C THR A 2 -12.86 -9.11 -7.63
N PHE A 3 -11.79 -9.79 -8.06
CA PHE A 3 -10.44 -9.21 -8.02
C PHE A 3 -10.37 -7.89 -8.80
N ASP A 4 -10.95 -7.84 -9.99
CA ASP A 4 -10.92 -6.63 -10.83
C ASP A 4 -11.65 -5.46 -10.17
N GLU A 5 -12.77 -5.71 -9.53
CA GLU A 5 -13.49 -4.69 -8.76
C GLU A 5 -12.66 -4.18 -7.58
N LEU A 6 -12.02 -5.08 -6.84
CA LEU A 6 -11.15 -4.72 -5.73
C LEU A 6 -9.95 -3.89 -6.21
N ALA A 7 -9.27 -4.35 -7.26
CA ALA A 7 -8.12 -3.65 -7.82
C ALA A 7 -8.49 -2.24 -8.30
N THR A 8 -9.63 -2.07 -8.98
CA THR A 8 -10.11 -0.77 -9.45
C THR A 8 -10.41 0.18 -8.29
N LYS A 9 -11.11 -0.30 -7.27
CA LYS A 9 -11.43 0.51 -6.09
C LYS A 9 -10.19 0.90 -5.30
N LEU A 10 -9.23 -0.01 -5.16
CA LEU A 10 -7.97 0.27 -4.48
C LEU A 10 -7.15 1.30 -5.27
N ASP A 11 -7.07 1.17 -6.58
CA ASP A 11 -6.35 2.11 -7.44
C ASP A 11 -6.88 3.54 -7.26
N GLU A 12 -8.18 3.72 -7.34
CA GLU A 12 -8.82 5.03 -7.16
C GLU A 12 -8.53 5.62 -5.77
N GLN A 13 -8.72 4.83 -4.73
CA GLN A 13 -8.55 5.31 -3.35
C GLN A 13 -7.09 5.59 -3.00
N LEU A 14 -6.17 4.72 -3.41
CA LEU A 14 -4.75 4.89 -3.12
C LEU A 14 -4.16 6.10 -3.83
N LYS A 15 -4.60 6.39 -5.04
CA LYS A 15 -4.21 7.60 -5.76
C LYS A 15 -4.70 8.88 -5.05
N LEU A 16 -5.90 8.84 -4.48
CA LEU A 16 -6.44 9.96 -3.67
C LEU A 16 -5.65 10.18 -2.37
N MET A 17 -4.94 9.17 -1.89
CA MET A 17 -4.10 9.26 -0.68
C MET A 17 -2.70 9.81 -0.97
N ASN A 18 -2.45 10.33 -2.16
CA ASN A 18 -1.15 10.89 -2.60
C ASN A 18 0.00 9.90 -2.58
N LEU A 19 -0.28 8.62 -2.79
CA LEU A 19 0.76 7.62 -2.93
C LEU A 19 1.33 7.64 -4.36
N LYS A 20 2.62 7.45 -4.49
CA LYS A 20 3.28 7.34 -5.79
C LYS A 20 2.86 6.04 -6.46
N TYR A 21 2.52 6.11 -7.74
CA TYR A 21 2.05 4.97 -8.51
C TYR A 21 3.05 4.59 -9.57
N PHE A 22 3.31 3.29 -9.70
CA PHE A 22 4.12 2.73 -10.77
C PHE A 22 3.46 1.44 -11.28
N TYR A 23 3.24 1.38 -12.59
CA TYR A 23 2.72 0.17 -13.24
C TYR A 23 3.83 -0.47 -14.04
N TYR A 24 4.11 -1.72 -13.74
CA TYR A 24 5.11 -2.51 -14.43
C TYR A 24 4.43 -3.55 -15.33
N ASP A 25 4.77 -3.54 -16.62
CA ASP A 25 4.24 -4.47 -17.61
C ASP A 25 5.39 -4.89 -18.54
N GLU A 26 5.92 -6.11 -18.35
CA GLU A 26 6.84 -6.72 -19.31
C GLU A 26 6.05 -7.66 -20.21
N GLU A 27 5.95 -7.34 -21.51
CA GLU A 27 5.18 -8.10 -22.50
C GLU A 27 5.64 -9.55 -22.63
N ASP A 28 6.92 -9.84 -22.37
CA ASP A 28 7.50 -11.17 -22.54
C ASP A 28 7.38 -12.08 -21.32
N LYS A 29 6.93 -11.56 -20.19
CA LYS A 29 6.79 -12.35 -18.96
C LYS A 29 5.40 -12.19 -18.36
N ARG A 30 4.58 -13.22 -18.52
CA ARG A 30 3.19 -13.25 -18.04
C ARG A 30 3.02 -12.91 -16.55
N GLU A 31 4.09 -13.02 -15.76
CA GLU A 31 4.04 -12.83 -14.30
C GLU A 31 4.17 -11.38 -13.84
N GLN A 32 4.26 -10.38 -14.78
CA GLN A 32 4.76 -9.07 -14.40
C GLN A 32 3.82 -7.88 -14.63
N LYS A 33 2.53 -8.11 -14.76
CA LYS A 33 1.57 -7.00 -14.70
C LYS A 33 1.33 -6.66 -13.24
N THR A 34 2.06 -5.66 -12.74
CA THR A 34 2.06 -5.33 -11.32
C THR A 34 1.92 -3.82 -11.11
N SER A 35 0.98 -3.45 -10.26
CA SER A 35 0.80 -2.07 -9.81
C SER A 35 1.45 -1.89 -8.44
N TYR A 36 2.31 -0.87 -8.32
CA TYR A 36 3.00 -0.52 -7.08
C TYR A 36 2.49 0.82 -6.57
N TYR A 37 2.25 0.90 -5.28
CA TYR A 37 1.86 2.14 -4.60
C TYR A 37 2.86 2.41 -3.49
N PHE A 38 3.64 3.48 -3.67
CA PHE A 38 4.77 3.83 -2.81
C PHE A 38 4.45 5.01 -1.92
N LEU A 39 4.96 4.99 -0.69
CA LEU A 39 5.04 6.16 0.14
C LEU A 39 6.16 7.09 -0.36
N ASP A 40 7.32 6.50 -0.66
CA ASP A 40 8.51 7.16 -1.20
C ASP A 40 9.23 6.20 -2.15
N ASP A 41 10.41 6.58 -2.65
CA ASP A 41 11.12 5.78 -3.65
C ASP A 41 11.61 4.41 -3.15
N GLU A 42 11.63 4.21 -1.82
CA GLU A 42 12.13 2.97 -1.22
C GLU A 42 11.05 2.12 -0.54
N THR A 43 9.89 2.71 -0.23
CA THR A 43 8.87 2.07 0.60
C THR A 43 7.57 1.84 -0.16
N SER A 44 7.33 0.61 -0.59
CA SER A 44 6.03 0.25 -1.17
C SER A 44 5.05 -0.15 -0.07
N LEU A 45 3.82 0.34 -0.15
CA LEU A 45 2.77 0.05 0.82
C LEU A 45 1.76 -0.97 0.30
N VAL A 46 1.48 -0.93 -1.00
CA VAL A 46 0.55 -1.87 -1.65
C VAL A 46 1.15 -2.32 -2.97
N VAL A 47 1.02 -3.60 -3.25
CA VAL A 47 1.42 -4.21 -4.52
C VAL A 47 0.26 -5.05 -5.03
N ILE A 48 -0.22 -4.78 -6.24
CA ILE A 48 -1.30 -5.54 -6.86
C ILE A 48 -0.72 -6.31 -8.04
N ARG A 49 -0.69 -7.63 -7.94
CA ARG A 49 -0.22 -8.53 -9.01
C ARG A 49 -1.42 -8.96 -9.84
N HIS A 50 -1.56 -8.39 -11.02
CA HIS A 50 -2.75 -8.59 -11.85
C HIS A 50 -2.84 -9.98 -12.48
N PHE A 51 -1.72 -10.59 -12.81
CA PHE A 51 -1.72 -11.91 -13.43
C PHE A 51 -2.07 -13.01 -12.42
N THR A 52 -1.41 -12.99 -11.26
CA THR A 52 -1.65 -13.99 -10.21
C THR A 52 -2.87 -13.65 -9.36
N LYS A 53 -3.44 -12.46 -9.53
CA LYS A 53 -4.62 -11.96 -8.81
C LYS A 53 -4.41 -11.97 -7.30
N VAL A 54 -3.34 -11.30 -6.87
CA VAL A 54 -2.94 -11.22 -5.47
C VAL A 54 -2.75 -9.76 -5.11
N VAL A 55 -3.22 -9.36 -3.93
CA VAL A 55 -2.99 -8.05 -3.33
C VAL A 55 -2.08 -8.21 -2.13
N LEU A 56 -0.95 -7.49 -2.15
CA LEU A 56 0.01 -7.43 -1.04
C LEU A 56 -0.08 -6.05 -0.41
N PHE A 57 -0.18 -5.97 0.91
CA PHE A 57 -0.24 -4.68 1.59
C PHE A 57 0.39 -4.76 2.97
N THR A 58 0.92 -3.64 3.45
CA THR A 58 1.51 -3.56 4.78
C THR A 58 0.52 -2.93 5.78
N ASP A 59 0.57 -3.39 7.02
CA ASP A 59 -0.23 -2.83 8.12
C ASP A 59 0.62 -2.15 9.18
N SER A 60 1.95 -2.18 9.04
CA SER A 60 2.88 -1.55 9.96
C SER A 60 4.21 -1.27 9.29
N MET A 61 4.82 -0.13 9.60
CA MET A 61 6.18 0.19 9.15
C MET A 61 7.27 -0.62 9.88
N LYS A 62 6.93 -1.23 11.01
CA LYS A 62 7.88 -2.02 11.81
C LYS A 62 8.05 -3.43 11.29
N THR A 63 7.10 -3.93 10.52
CA THR A 63 7.14 -5.26 9.93
C THR A 63 7.27 -5.13 8.42
N GLN A 64 8.35 -5.67 7.86
CA GLN A 64 8.56 -5.69 6.41
C GLN A 64 7.72 -6.77 5.70
N PHE A 65 6.82 -7.43 6.42
CA PHE A 65 5.96 -8.47 5.85
C PHE A 65 4.67 -7.87 5.32
N PHE A 66 4.44 -8.06 4.04
CA PHE A 66 3.16 -7.72 3.42
C PHE A 66 2.11 -8.77 3.80
N ASN A 67 0.94 -8.29 4.15
CA ASN A 67 -0.25 -9.15 4.20
C ASN A 67 -0.65 -9.51 2.78
N VAL A 68 -1.21 -10.69 2.58
CA VAL A 68 -1.55 -11.21 1.25
C VAL A 68 -3.04 -11.54 1.21
N ILE A 69 -3.73 -11.03 0.17
CA ILE A 69 -5.09 -11.43 -0.16
C ILE A 69 -5.07 -12.10 -1.53
N LYS A 70 -5.41 -13.38 -1.59
CA LYS A 70 -5.53 -14.13 -2.85
C LYS A 70 -6.94 -13.98 -3.42
N GLU A 71 -7.11 -14.26 -4.71
CA GLU A 71 -8.39 -14.12 -5.41
C GLU A 71 -9.55 -14.83 -4.70
N ASP A 72 -9.32 -16.05 -4.23
CA ASP A 72 -10.33 -16.86 -3.54
C ASP A 72 -10.64 -16.39 -2.11
N GLU A 73 -9.85 -15.49 -1.57
CA GLU A 73 -10.02 -14.91 -0.24
C GLU A 73 -10.71 -13.54 -0.27
N ILE A 74 -10.99 -13.00 -1.46
CA ILE A 74 -11.60 -11.67 -1.61
C ILE A 74 -13.06 -11.71 -1.21
N ASP A 75 -13.45 -10.82 -0.28
CA ASP A 75 -14.82 -10.63 0.16
C ASP A 75 -15.16 -9.13 0.23
N ASP A 76 -16.36 -8.79 0.72
CA ASP A 76 -16.82 -7.41 0.81
C ASP A 76 -16.00 -6.56 1.80
N LYS A 77 -15.24 -7.19 2.69
CA LYS A 77 -14.41 -6.51 3.70
C LYS A 77 -12.98 -6.29 3.25
N SER A 78 -12.56 -6.89 2.14
CA SER A 78 -11.18 -6.84 1.67
C SER A 78 -10.73 -5.41 1.36
N PHE A 79 -11.55 -4.62 0.70
CA PHE A 79 -11.26 -3.22 0.40
C PHE A 79 -11.03 -2.42 1.68
N ASP A 80 -11.96 -2.49 2.63
CA ASP A 80 -11.84 -1.77 3.89
C ASP A 80 -10.62 -2.20 4.70
N LEU A 81 -10.29 -3.48 4.69
CA LEU A 81 -9.12 -4.01 5.38
C LEU A 81 -7.83 -3.38 4.85
N VAL A 82 -7.66 -3.34 3.53
CA VAL A 82 -6.47 -2.74 2.91
C VAL A 82 -6.39 -1.24 3.22
N ILE A 83 -7.49 -0.51 3.01
CA ILE A 83 -7.52 0.94 3.22
C ILE A 83 -7.25 1.31 4.68
N LYS A 84 -7.87 0.61 5.63
CA LYS A 84 -7.63 0.85 7.06
C LYS A 84 -6.19 0.57 7.44
N SER A 85 -5.59 -0.49 6.89
CA SER A 85 -4.19 -0.83 7.15
C SER A 85 -3.25 0.27 6.65
N ILE A 86 -3.49 0.80 5.44
CA ILE A 86 -2.69 1.89 4.87
C ILE A 86 -2.90 3.19 5.66
N GLN A 87 -4.11 3.53 6.04
CA GLN A 87 -4.40 4.70 6.88
C GLN A 87 -3.67 4.63 8.21
N LYS A 88 -3.62 3.45 8.82
CA LYS A 88 -2.89 3.20 10.06
C LYS A 88 -1.39 3.46 9.88
N VAL A 89 -0.79 2.95 8.82
CA VAL A 89 0.63 3.18 8.49
C VAL A 89 0.91 4.67 8.30
N LEU A 90 0.10 5.36 7.53
CA LEU A 90 0.27 6.80 7.29
C LEU A 90 0.13 7.62 8.57
N SER A 91 -0.77 7.23 9.46
CA SER A 91 -0.94 7.85 10.77
C SER A 91 0.30 7.64 11.66
N GLU A 92 0.89 6.45 11.68
CA GLU A 92 2.12 6.15 12.42
C GLU A 92 3.29 7.00 11.94
N ILE A 93 3.44 7.17 10.62
CA ILE A 93 4.48 8.00 10.01
C ILE A 93 4.32 9.46 10.42
N LYS A 94 3.11 10.00 10.38
CA LYS A 94 2.82 11.36 10.84
C LYS A 94 3.24 11.57 12.29
N LYS A 95 2.92 10.64 13.16
CA LYS A 95 3.28 10.72 14.60
C LYS A 95 4.79 10.72 14.79
N GLU A 96 5.54 9.90 14.09
CA GLU A 96 7.00 9.87 14.16
C GLU A 96 7.63 11.17 13.66
N LYS A 97 7.16 11.73 12.56
CA LYS A 97 7.62 13.01 12.03
C LYS A 97 7.40 14.16 13.02
N ILE A 98 6.26 14.18 13.69
CA ILE A 98 5.95 15.17 14.72
C ILE A 98 6.91 15.02 15.91
N LYS A 99 7.19 13.80 16.37
CA LYS A 99 8.13 13.53 17.45
C LYS A 99 9.55 13.99 17.11
N GLU A 100 10.00 13.75 15.88
CA GLU A 100 11.32 14.21 15.42
C GLU A 100 11.43 15.74 15.41
N LYS A 101 10.40 16.43 14.92
CA LYS A 101 10.34 17.90 14.93
C LYS A 101 10.41 18.46 16.35
N ILE A 102 9.70 17.87 17.29
CA ILE A 102 9.72 18.27 18.70
C ILE A 102 11.11 18.05 19.31
N LYS A 103 11.77 16.95 19.00
CA LYS A 103 13.15 16.68 19.44
C LYS A 103 14.15 17.68 18.90
N GLN A 104 14.04 18.08 17.64
CA GLN A 104 14.89 19.09 17.02
C GLN A 104 14.70 20.47 17.68
N ILE A 105 13.45 20.86 17.93
CA ILE A 105 13.12 22.12 18.60
C ILE A 105 13.72 22.14 20.02
N LYS A 106 13.65 21.03 20.76
CA LYS A 106 14.25 20.91 22.10
C LYS A 106 15.77 20.94 22.11
N LYS A 107 16.44 20.53 21.04
CA LYS A 107 17.90 20.58 20.91
C LYS A 107 18.42 21.97 20.61
N ASP A 108 17.63 22.81 19.94
CA ASP A 108 18.00 24.18 19.58
C ASP A 108 17.75 25.18 20.72
N PHE A 109 17.16 24.74 21.80
CA PHE A 109 16.95 25.49 23.01
C PHE A 109 17.74 24.88 24.18
#